data_50bc76e08247cb1c67196ac53c704690
#
_entry.id   50bc76e08247cb1c67196ac53c704690
#
_cell.length_a   1.000
_cell.length_b   1.000
_cell.length_c   1.000
_cell.angle_alpha   90.00
_cell.angle_beta   90.00
_cell.angle_gamma   90.00
#
_symmetry.space_group_name_H-M   'P 1'
#
loop_
_entity.id
_entity.type
_entity.pdbx_description
1 polymer ?
#
loop_
_entity_poly.entity_id
_entity_poly.type
_entity_poly.pdbx_seq_one_letter_code
_entity_poly.pdbx_strand_id
1 'polypeptide(L)'
;MTRPRLATGARLRYDEVREEHLLLIPEGAVKLNATAADVLELCDGERSVDEIIGSLSARYERSDLRDDVQGLVDGLSQRGLVVDAAA
;
A
#
# COMPACT_ATOMS: atom_id res chain seq x y z
N MET A 1 -12.13 -1.46 -6.02
CA MET A 1 -10.94 -2.35 -6.20
C MET A 1 -11.08 -3.57 -5.32
N THR A 2 -10.96 -4.76 -5.88
CA THR A 2 -11.22 -6.00 -5.16
C THR A 2 -9.98 -6.55 -4.45
N ARG A 3 -8.90 -6.76 -5.19
CA ARG A 3 -7.64 -7.29 -4.63
C ARG A 3 -6.46 -6.48 -5.15
N PRO A 4 -6.05 -5.44 -4.41
CA PRO A 4 -5.00 -4.54 -4.88
C PRO A 4 -3.62 -5.22 -4.89
N ARG A 5 -2.83 -4.87 -5.89
CA ARG A 5 -1.40 -5.21 -5.95
C ARG A 5 -0.62 -4.04 -6.53
N LEU A 6 0.67 -4.01 -6.26
CA LEU A 6 1.53 -3.00 -6.88
C LEU A 6 1.63 -3.25 -8.38
N ALA A 7 1.60 -2.18 -9.16
CA ALA A 7 1.78 -2.25 -10.60
C ALA A 7 3.20 -2.74 -10.93
N THR A 8 3.37 -3.32 -12.12
CA THR A 8 4.68 -3.71 -12.61
C THR A 8 5.60 -2.49 -12.66
N GLY A 9 6.79 -2.60 -12.11
CA GLY A 9 7.74 -1.49 -12.02
C GLY A 9 7.64 -0.68 -10.74
N ALA A 10 6.62 -0.91 -9.90
CA ALA A 10 6.51 -0.30 -8.58
C ALA A 10 6.93 -1.33 -7.53
N ARG A 11 7.80 -0.93 -6.59
CA ARG A 11 8.23 -1.84 -5.52
C ARG A 11 8.59 -1.08 -4.26
N LEU A 12 8.44 -1.77 -3.14
CA LEU A 12 8.76 -1.20 -1.84
C LEU A 12 10.25 -1.37 -1.52
N ARG A 13 10.79 -0.35 -0.87
CA ARG A 13 12.16 -0.39 -0.36
C ARG A 13 12.25 0.38 0.96
N TYR A 14 13.00 -0.16 1.91
CA TYR A 14 13.37 0.57 3.12
C TYR A 14 14.81 1.08 2.99
N ASP A 15 15.00 2.39 3.14
CA ASP A 15 16.34 3.01 3.14
C ASP A 15 16.84 3.07 4.57
N GLU A 16 17.79 2.20 4.92
CA GLU A 16 18.32 2.10 6.29
C GLU A 16 19.14 3.32 6.70
N VAL A 17 19.80 3.96 5.73
CA VAL A 17 20.64 5.14 6.02
C VAL A 17 19.78 6.32 6.44
N ARG A 18 18.67 6.54 5.73
CA ARG A 18 17.75 7.66 5.99
C ARG A 18 16.59 7.27 6.89
N GLU A 19 16.44 5.96 7.17
CA GLU A 19 15.32 5.41 7.92
C GLU A 19 13.98 5.80 7.28
N GLU A 20 13.89 5.62 5.96
CA GLU A 20 12.72 5.99 5.19
C GLU A 20 12.14 4.79 4.44
N HIS A 21 10.82 4.71 4.40
CA HIS A 21 10.10 3.79 3.52
C HIS A 21 9.88 4.46 2.17
N LEU A 22 10.16 3.76 1.10
CA LEU A 22 10.04 4.28 -0.26
C LEU A 22 9.21 3.34 -1.13
N LEU A 23 8.42 3.93 -2.02
CA LEU A 23 7.85 3.23 -3.16
C LEU A 23 8.67 3.64 -4.39
N LEU A 24 9.42 2.69 -4.94
CA LEU A 24 10.22 2.93 -6.12
C LEU A 24 9.35 2.76 -7.37
N ILE A 25 9.40 3.75 -8.24
CA ILE A 25 8.64 3.79 -9.49
C ILE A 25 9.61 4.17 -10.62
N PRO A 26 9.24 3.98 -11.91
CA PRO A 26 10.15 4.33 -13.01
C PRO A 26 10.62 5.77 -12.99
N GLU A 27 9.78 6.72 -12.54
CA GLU A 27 10.13 8.14 -12.52
C GLU A 27 10.95 8.53 -11.28
N GLY A 28 11.12 7.65 -10.31
CA GLY A 28 11.85 7.98 -9.09
C GLY A 28 11.37 7.22 -7.87
N ALA A 29 11.15 7.94 -6.78
CA ALA A 29 10.73 7.35 -5.52
C ALA A 29 9.71 8.24 -4.83
N VAL A 30 8.75 7.60 -4.16
CA VAL A 30 7.73 8.25 -3.34
C VAL A 30 8.01 7.90 -1.89
N LYS A 31 8.13 8.90 -1.03
CA LYS A 31 8.27 8.66 0.41
C LYS A 31 6.96 8.18 0.99
N LEU A 32 7.05 7.20 1.87
CA LEU A 32 5.91 6.63 2.57
C LEU A 32 6.10 6.74 4.07
N ASN A 33 5.03 6.99 4.80
CA ASN A 33 5.09 6.77 6.25
C ASN A 33 5.00 5.26 6.54
N ALA A 34 5.24 4.88 7.79
CA ALA A 34 5.26 3.46 8.17
C ALA A 34 3.92 2.78 7.91
N THR A 35 2.81 3.46 8.16
CA THR A 35 1.47 2.91 7.94
C THR A 35 1.23 2.66 6.45
N ALA A 36 1.60 3.61 5.59
CA ALA A 36 1.46 3.44 4.15
C ALA A 36 2.30 2.27 3.63
N ALA A 37 3.53 2.13 4.13
CA ALA A 37 4.39 1.01 3.77
C ALA A 37 3.75 -0.33 4.17
N ASP A 38 3.17 -0.42 5.37
CA ASP A 38 2.51 -1.64 5.83
C ASP A 38 1.30 -1.98 4.97
N VAL A 39 0.51 -0.98 4.57
CA VAL A 39 -0.62 -1.18 3.65
C VAL A 39 -0.12 -1.78 2.34
N LEU A 40 0.91 -1.20 1.75
CA LEU A 40 1.41 -1.61 0.45
C LEU A 40 2.08 -2.99 0.48
N GLU A 41 2.69 -3.38 1.61
CA GLU A 41 3.20 -4.74 1.78
C GLU A 41 2.10 -5.79 1.69
N LEU A 42 0.90 -5.45 2.11
CA LEU A 42 -0.25 -6.35 2.04
C LEU A 42 -0.98 -6.30 0.70
N CYS A 43 -0.62 -5.36 -0.17
CA CYS A 43 -1.17 -5.27 -1.53
C CYS A 43 -0.47 -6.28 -2.45
N ASP A 44 -0.77 -7.54 -2.26
CA ASP A 44 -0.12 -8.66 -2.96
C ASP A 44 -1.00 -9.27 -4.06
N GLY A 45 -2.19 -8.72 -4.29
CA GLY A 45 -3.13 -9.23 -5.27
C GLY A 45 -3.98 -10.40 -4.79
N GLU A 46 -3.77 -10.85 -3.55
CA GLU A 46 -4.50 -11.98 -2.98
C GLU A 46 -5.44 -11.57 -1.85
N ARG A 47 -5.19 -10.43 -1.21
CA ARG A 47 -6.03 -9.89 -0.14
C ARG A 47 -6.96 -8.82 -0.66
N SER A 48 -8.21 -8.84 -0.18
CA SER A 48 -9.13 -7.74 -0.44
C SER A 48 -8.74 -6.52 0.41
N VAL A 49 -9.28 -5.36 0.06
CA VAL A 49 -9.09 -4.14 0.87
C VAL A 49 -9.58 -4.36 2.29
N ASP A 50 -10.74 -5.03 2.46
CA ASP A 50 -11.27 -5.33 3.79
C ASP A 50 -10.32 -6.24 4.60
N GLU A 51 -9.70 -7.21 3.97
CA GLU A 51 -8.72 -8.08 4.63
C GLU A 51 -7.47 -7.31 5.05
N ILE A 52 -7.00 -6.39 4.21
CA ILE A 52 -5.87 -5.51 4.53
C ILE A 52 -6.22 -4.64 5.74
N ILE A 53 -7.39 -4.02 5.73
CA ILE A 53 -7.87 -3.20 6.85
C ILE A 53 -7.96 -4.03 8.12
N GLY A 54 -8.51 -5.23 8.04
CA GLY A 54 -8.64 -6.12 9.19
C GLY A 54 -7.28 -6.51 9.78
N SER A 55 -6.32 -6.85 8.94
CA SER A 55 -4.96 -7.20 9.37
C SER A 55 -4.27 -6.04 10.09
N LEU A 56 -4.38 -4.83 9.53
CA LEU A 56 -3.74 -3.66 10.13
C LEU A 56 -4.47 -3.18 11.37
N SER A 57 -5.79 -3.27 11.40
CA SER A 57 -6.58 -2.93 12.60
C SER A 57 -6.20 -3.81 13.78
N ALA A 58 -5.98 -5.10 13.54
CA ALA A 58 -5.51 -6.02 14.57
C ALA A 58 -4.08 -5.70 15.02
N ARG A 59 -3.19 -5.41 14.06
CA ARG A 59 -1.78 -5.11 14.36
C ARG A 59 -1.63 -3.84 15.18
N TYR A 60 -2.37 -2.79 14.82
CA TYR A 60 -2.26 -1.48 15.47
C TYR A 60 -3.26 -1.29 16.61
N GLU A 61 -4.15 -2.26 16.82
CA GLU A 61 -5.22 -2.15 17.82
C GLU A 61 -6.07 -0.90 17.60
N ARG A 62 -6.41 -0.62 16.32
CA ARG A 62 -7.21 0.55 15.91
C ARG A 62 -8.35 0.10 15.02
N SER A 63 -9.48 0.82 15.09
CA SER A 63 -10.66 0.54 14.29
C SER A 63 -11.00 1.65 13.29
N ASP A 64 -10.12 2.65 13.14
CA ASP A 64 -10.38 3.85 12.34
C ASP A 64 -9.49 3.93 11.09
N LEU A 65 -9.00 2.78 10.59
CA LEU A 65 -8.03 2.75 9.49
C LEU A 65 -8.66 2.71 8.10
N ARG A 66 -9.97 2.49 8.00
CA ARG A 66 -10.62 2.30 6.68
C ARG A 66 -10.38 3.46 5.74
N ASP A 67 -10.62 4.69 6.19
CA ASP A 67 -10.48 5.86 5.34
C ASP A 67 -9.02 6.06 4.89
N ASP A 68 -8.08 5.84 5.80
CA ASP A 68 -6.64 5.96 5.48
C ASP A 68 -6.20 4.92 4.46
N VAL A 69 -6.59 3.66 4.64
CA VAL A 69 -6.24 2.58 3.72
C VAL A 69 -6.91 2.80 2.37
N GLN A 70 -8.21 3.09 2.37
CA GLN A 70 -8.96 3.29 1.13
C GLN A 70 -8.43 4.48 0.36
N GLY A 71 -8.16 5.60 1.04
CA GLY A 71 -7.61 6.80 0.42
C GLY A 71 -6.24 6.56 -0.21
N LEU A 72 -5.36 5.82 0.46
CA LEU A 72 -4.06 5.48 -0.07
C LEU A 72 -4.17 4.60 -1.33
N VAL A 73 -4.95 3.54 -1.24
CA VAL A 73 -5.14 2.59 -2.36
C VAL A 73 -5.75 3.32 -3.55
N ASP A 74 -6.80 4.12 -3.33
CA ASP A 74 -7.46 4.86 -4.41
C ASP A 74 -6.53 5.90 -5.04
N GLY A 75 -5.79 6.63 -4.22
CA GLY A 75 -4.85 7.64 -4.71
C GLY A 75 -3.76 7.03 -5.58
N LEU A 76 -3.18 5.93 -5.15
CA LEU A 76 -2.15 5.24 -5.93
C LEU A 76 -2.74 4.54 -7.15
N SER A 77 -3.97 4.06 -7.07
CA SER A 77 -4.68 3.49 -8.23
C SER A 77 -4.88 4.53 -9.32
N GLN A 78 -5.24 5.76 -8.96
CA GLN A 78 -5.40 6.86 -9.92
C GLN A 78 -4.08 7.19 -10.62
N ARG A 79 -2.95 6.97 -9.96
CA ARG A 79 -1.63 7.17 -10.54
C ARG A 79 -1.11 5.94 -11.30
N GLY A 80 -1.89 4.85 -11.34
CA GLY A 80 -1.49 3.62 -11.99
C GLY A 80 -0.44 2.81 -11.23
N LEU A 81 -0.21 3.11 -9.95
CA LEU A 81 0.81 2.45 -9.13
C LEU A 81 0.27 1.25 -8.36
N VAL A 82 -1.03 1.19 -8.16
CA VAL A 82 -1.75 0.04 -7.61
C VAL A 82 -2.82 -0.36 -8.62
N VAL A 83 -2.93 -1.65 -8.88
CA VAL A 83 -3.90 -2.21 -9.82
C VAL A 83 -4.71 -3.30 -9.15
N ASP A 84 -5.87 -3.62 -9.73
CA ASP A 84 -6.74 -4.67 -9.20
C ASP A 84 -6.37 -6.01 -9.84
N ALA A 85 -5.83 -6.93 -9.05
CA ALA A 85 -5.45 -8.25 -9.53
C ALA A 85 -6.65 -9.11 -9.91
N ALA A 86 -7.86 -8.76 -9.44
CA ALA A 86 -9.09 -9.48 -9.76
C ALA A 86 -9.72 -9.01 -11.08
N ALA A 87 -9.26 -7.93 -11.64
CA ALA A 87 -9.80 -7.35 -12.88
C ALA A 87 -9.34 -8.12 -14.12
#